data_e207ed36f92f4406da2af2a51687113d
#
_entry.id   e207ed36f92f4406da2af2a51687113d
#
_cell.length_a   1.000
_cell.length_b   1.000
_cell.length_c   1.000
_cell.angle_alpha   90.00
_cell.angle_beta   90.00
_cell.angle_gamma   90.00
#
_symmetry.space_group_name_H-M   'P 1'
#
loop_
_entity.id
_entity.type
_entity.pdbx_description
1 polymer ?
#
loop_
_entity_poly.entity_id
_entity_poly.type
_entity_poly.pdbx_seq_one_letter_code
_entity_poly.pdbx_strand_id
1 'polypeptide(L)'
;MKCAPKSGPPISYTIEDEVKPDGVAGKLTLKYVEPSTGISFDKVTLKGSAYGVEASKTVSGVKCKAKLDPFDVGTLSGSAELKESNFTATCGADSKKIVGSATASPFAGGVLGFSFEYPTGGGALALSAGGSALAGVTSLGVKTTTAALSLVAVKKFGKDATLAVSASSKYDAPGAPAYGAQLTIG
;
A
#
# COMPACT_ATOMS: atom_id res chain seq x y z
N MET A 1 5.93 28.02 -2.36
CA MET A 1 7.32 28.44 -2.07
C MET A 1 7.99 27.34 -1.26
N LYS A 2 9.18 26.89 -1.63
CA LYS A 2 9.98 25.93 -0.86
C LYS A 2 11.20 26.61 -0.30
N CYS A 3 11.41 26.55 0.98
CA CYS A 3 12.57 27.10 1.65
C CYS A 3 13.20 26.06 2.58
N ALA A 4 14.53 26.05 2.64
CA ALA A 4 15.29 25.28 3.62
C ALA A 4 16.24 26.25 4.33
N PRO A 5 16.34 26.24 5.64
CA PRO A 5 17.28 27.08 6.37
C PRO A 5 18.72 26.67 6.07
N LYS A 6 19.61 27.65 5.92
CA LYS A 6 21.04 27.42 5.63
C LYS A 6 21.84 26.96 6.86
N SER A 7 21.29 27.08 8.06
CA SER A 7 21.89 26.62 9.32
C SER A 7 20.78 26.28 10.31
N GLY A 8 20.90 25.16 11.01
CA GLY A 8 19.91 24.65 11.96
C GLY A 8 19.50 23.19 11.62
N PRO A 9 18.56 22.61 12.40
CA PRO A 9 18.05 21.28 12.10
C PRO A 9 17.44 21.25 10.69
N PRO A 10 17.48 20.12 9.98
CA PRO A 10 17.01 19.99 8.59
C PRO A 10 15.48 20.11 8.50
N ILE A 11 14.98 21.32 8.61
CA ILE A 11 13.55 21.65 8.44
C ILE A 11 13.36 22.13 7.02
N SER A 12 12.44 21.50 6.30
CA SER A 12 11.93 22.03 5.03
C SER A 12 10.45 22.32 5.16
N TYR A 13 10.01 23.41 4.55
CA TYR A 13 8.60 23.76 4.53
C TYR A 13 8.12 24.12 3.12
N THR A 14 6.86 23.88 2.89
CA THR A 14 6.15 24.28 1.67
C THR A 14 4.88 25.01 2.08
N ILE A 15 4.66 26.20 1.53
CA ILE A 15 3.42 26.94 1.69
C ILE A 15 2.68 26.85 0.36
N GLU A 16 1.43 26.41 0.40
CA GLU A 16 0.52 26.36 -0.74
C GLU A 16 -0.69 27.21 -0.39
N ASP A 17 -0.94 28.26 -1.16
CA ASP A 17 -2.12 29.10 -1.05
C ASP A 17 -3.07 28.77 -2.21
N GLU A 18 -4.31 28.47 -1.88
CA GLU A 18 -5.39 28.24 -2.84
C GLU A 18 -6.39 29.39 -2.72
N VAL A 19 -6.49 30.20 -3.76
CA VAL A 19 -7.49 31.29 -3.83
C VAL A 19 -8.80 30.67 -4.32
N LYS A 20 -9.84 30.76 -3.50
CA LYS A 20 -11.21 30.32 -3.82
C LYS A 20 -12.14 31.53 -3.87
N PRO A 21 -13.31 31.41 -4.55
CA PRO A 21 -14.32 32.48 -4.55
C PRO A 21 -14.73 32.94 -3.15
N ASP A 22 -14.69 32.03 -2.18
CA ASP A 22 -15.12 32.25 -0.79
C ASP A 22 -13.97 32.64 0.14
N GLY A 23 -12.74 32.83 -0.37
CA GLY A 23 -11.56 33.24 0.41
C GLY A 23 -10.27 32.52 0.04
N VAL A 24 -9.22 32.81 0.79
CA VAL A 24 -7.91 32.19 0.61
C VAL A 24 -7.76 31.04 1.61
N ALA A 25 -7.50 29.83 1.10
CA ALA A 25 -7.17 28.66 1.92
C ALA A 25 -5.66 28.41 1.87
N GLY A 26 -4.96 28.68 2.97
CA GLY A 26 -3.54 28.38 3.11
C GLY A 26 -3.31 26.95 3.64
N LYS A 27 -2.30 26.27 3.10
CA LYS A 27 -1.81 24.99 3.59
C LYS A 27 -0.31 25.08 3.80
N LEU A 28 0.14 24.81 5.03
CA LEU A 28 1.54 24.72 5.39
C LEU A 28 1.92 23.24 5.54
N THR A 29 2.95 22.82 4.84
CA THR A 29 3.54 21.49 4.98
C THR A 29 4.98 21.64 5.49
N LEU A 30 5.28 20.96 6.59
CA LEU A 30 6.60 20.92 7.21
C LEU A 30 7.17 19.51 7.12
N LYS A 31 8.50 19.42 6.92
CA LYS A 31 9.28 18.18 7.09
C LYS A 31 10.40 18.45 8.06
N TYR A 32 10.60 17.53 8.99
CA TYR A 32 11.63 17.63 10.01
C TYR A 32 12.13 16.26 10.44
N VAL A 33 13.42 16.12 10.64
CA VAL A 33 14.02 14.91 11.23
C VAL A 33 14.58 15.31 12.60
N GLU A 34 14.10 14.63 13.64
CA GLU A 34 14.60 14.82 15.01
C GLU A 34 15.94 14.08 15.17
N PRO A 35 17.07 14.81 15.35
CA PRO A 35 18.39 14.19 15.34
C PRO A 35 18.64 13.23 16.50
N SER A 36 18.05 13.49 17.66
CA SER A 36 18.29 12.70 18.88
C SER A 36 17.55 11.35 18.85
N THR A 37 16.38 11.30 18.25
CA THR A 37 15.53 10.11 18.22
C THR A 37 15.52 9.41 16.86
N GLY A 38 15.93 10.10 15.80
CA GLY A 38 15.85 9.64 14.42
C GLY A 38 14.40 9.53 13.90
N ILE A 39 13.44 10.16 14.59
CA ILE A 39 12.05 10.25 14.10
C ILE A 39 11.99 11.27 12.97
N SER A 40 11.48 10.87 11.83
CA SER A 40 11.17 11.76 10.72
C SER A 40 9.70 12.16 10.79
N PHE A 41 9.44 13.46 10.89
CA PHE A 41 8.14 14.04 10.60
C PHE A 41 8.08 14.28 9.10
N ASP A 42 7.58 13.27 8.38
CA ASP A 42 7.58 13.26 6.91
C ASP A 42 6.64 14.32 6.35
N LYS A 43 5.58 14.63 7.11
CA LYS A 43 4.62 15.67 6.74
C LYS A 43 3.84 16.14 7.95
N VAL A 44 3.89 17.43 8.21
CA VAL A 44 2.97 18.12 9.13
C VAL A 44 2.16 19.08 8.29
N THR A 45 0.86 18.92 8.26
CA THR A 45 -0.04 19.75 7.45
C THR A 45 -0.94 20.56 8.36
N LEU A 46 -0.98 21.87 8.12
CA LEU A 46 -1.91 22.80 8.76
C LEU A 46 -2.80 23.38 7.68
N LYS A 47 -4.12 23.28 7.84
CA LYS A 47 -5.10 23.87 6.92
C LYS A 47 -6.28 24.39 7.73
N GLY A 48 -6.38 25.70 7.86
CA GLY A 48 -7.33 26.32 8.78
C GLY A 48 -7.10 25.85 10.22
N SER A 49 -8.12 25.30 10.86
CA SER A 49 -8.03 24.72 12.21
C SER A 49 -7.70 23.22 12.22
N ALA A 50 -7.60 22.60 11.05
CA ALA A 50 -7.28 21.18 10.94
C ALA A 50 -5.76 20.97 10.83
N TYR A 51 -5.27 19.95 11.51
CA TYR A 51 -3.86 19.52 11.44
C TYR A 51 -3.75 18.02 11.18
N GLY A 52 -2.72 17.65 10.44
CA GLY A 52 -2.37 16.27 10.20
C GLY A 52 -0.88 16.06 10.35
N VAL A 53 -0.51 14.87 10.78
CA VAL A 53 0.88 14.51 11.02
C VAL A 53 1.15 13.14 10.40
N GLU A 54 2.22 13.04 9.63
CA GLU A 54 2.80 11.78 9.21
C GLU A 54 4.22 11.71 9.76
N ALA A 55 4.51 10.68 10.55
CA ALA A 55 5.82 10.46 11.11
C ALA A 55 6.29 9.04 10.81
N SER A 56 7.61 8.89 10.67
CA SER A 56 8.21 7.56 10.47
C SER A 56 9.51 7.42 11.23
N LYS A 57 9.84 6.17 11.54
CA LYS A 57 11.13 5.78 12.12
C LYS A 57 11.48 4.38 11.65
N THR A 58 12.76 4.16 11.36
CA THR A 58 13.28 2.82 11.10
C THR A 58 13.97 2.28 12.35
N VAL A 59 13.53 1.13 12.80
CA VAL A 59 14.09 0.43 13.97
C VAL A 59 14.45 -0.99 13.54
N SER A 60 15.71 -1.35 13.63
CA SER A 60 16.22 -2.70 13.28
C SER A 60 15.74 -3.20 11.91
N GLY A 61 15.77 -2.32 10.89
CA GLY A 61 15.33 -2.65 9.52
C GLY A 61 13.81 -2.52 9.29
N VAL A 62 13.00 -2.41 10.33
CA VAL A 62 11.56 -2.22 10.21
C VAL A 62 11.23 -0.73 10.13
N LYS A 63 10.59 -0.31 9.06
CA LYS A 63 10.09 1.06 8.89
C LYS A 63 8.69 1.18 9.48
N CYS A 64 8.59 1.87 10.60
CA CYS A 64 7.32 2.19 11.26
C CYS A 64 6.84 3.57 10.79
N LYS A 65 5.55 3.70 10.53
CA LYS A 65 4.89 4.96 10.19
C LYS A 65 3.65 5.15 11.05
N ALA A 66 3.40 6.40 11.43
CA ALA A 66 2.14 6.82 12.04
C ALA A 66 1.58 7.99 11.25
N LYS A 67 0.27 8.03 11.08
CA LYS A 67 -0.43 9.09 10.36
C LYS A 67 -1.69 9.48 11.12
N LEU A 68 -1.85 10.77 11.30
CA LEU A 68 -3.09 11.41 11.72
C LEU A 68 -3.61 12.24 10.54
N ASP A 69 -4.84 11.96 10.10
CA ASP A 69 -5.43 12.69 8.97
C ASP A 69 -6.00 14.04 9.42
N PRO A 70 -5.69 15.14 8.72
CA PRO A 70 -6.16 16.47 9.11
C PRO A 70 -7.66 16.68 8.93
N PHE A 71 -8.30 15.86 8.09
CA PHE A 71 -9.73 15.99 7.77
C PHE A 71 -10.63 15.02 8.53
N ASP A 72 -10.01 14.04 9.19
CA ASP A 72 -10.73 13.05 9.99
C ASP A 72 -9.96 12.86 11.31
N VAL A 73 -10.18 13.78 12.24
CA VAL A 73 -9.47 13.88 13.54
C VAL A 73 -9.62 12.61 14.40
N GLY A 74 -10.50 11.68 14.01
CA GLY A 74 -10.65 10.37 14.64
C GLY A 74 -9.81 9.25 14.04
N THR A 75 -9.08 9.49 12.93
CA THR A 75 -8.33 8.44 12.22
C THR A 75 -6.83 8.51 12.48
N LEU A 76 -6.41 7.90 13.56
CA LEU A 76 -5.01 7.52 13.73
C LEU A 76 -4.78 6.21 12.97
N SER A 77 -3.78 6.18 12.10
CA SER A 77 -3.32 4.95 11.45
C SER A 77 -1.84 4.71 11.73
N GLY A 78 -1.48 3.46 11.88
CA GLY A 78 -0.11 3.01 12.04
C GLY A 78 0.23 1.91 11.05
N SER A 79 1.48 1.87 10.60
CA SER A 79 1.96 0.76 9.78
C SER A 79 3.43 0.46 10.07
N ALA A 80 3.80 -0.80 9.85
CA ALA A 80 5.18 -1.26 9.89
C ALA A 80 5.49 -2.03 8.61
N GLU A 81 6.67 -1.82 8.06
CA GLU A 81 7.17 -2.45 6.85
C GLU A 81 8.58 -3.00 7.11
N LEU A 82 8.76 -4.28 6.87
CA LEU A 82 10.06 -4.94 6.78
C LEU A 82 10.32 -5.27 5.31
N LYS A 83 11.44 -4.83 4.79
CA LYS A 83 11.82 -5.08 3.41
C LYS A 83 13.23 -5.63 3.34
N GLU A 84 13.34 -6.84 2.84
CA GLU A 84 14.57 -7.56 2.53
C GLU A 84 14.70 -7.76 1.01
N SER A 85 15.79 -8.31 0.54
CA SER A 85 16.07 -8.47 -0.90
C SER A 85 15.01 -9.29 -1.65
N ASN A 86 14.47 -10.32 -1.01
CA ASN A 86 13.51 -11.26 -1.59
C ASN A 86 12.23 -11.44 -0.75
N PHE A 87 12.05 -10.61 0.28
CA PHE A 87 10.93 -10.68 1.17
C PHE A 87 10.46 -9.28 1.57
N THR A 88 9.15 -9.07 1.60
CA THR A 88 8.54 -7.86 2.15
C THR A 88 7.36 -8.26 3.03
N ALA A 89 7.31 -7.73 4.23
CA ALA A 89 6.16 -7.87 5.11
C ALA A 89 5.65 -6.50 5.51
N THR A 90 4.35 -6.33 5.54
CA THR A 90 3.70 -5.11 6.01
C THR A 90 2.60 -5.46 7.00
N CYS A 91 2.43 -4.65 8.01
CA CYS A 91 1.23 -4.64 8.82
C CYS A 91 0.78 -3.21 9.07
N GLY A 92 -0.50 -3.01 9.24
CA GLY A 92 -1.07 -1.69 9.50
C GLY A 92 -2.40 -1.81 10.23
N ALA A 93 -2.74 -0.76 10.92
CA ALA A 93 -4.02 -0.64 11.60
C ALA A 93 -4.51 0.80 11.51
N ASP A 94 -5.80 0.95 11.39
CA ASP A 94 -6.53 2.20 11.54
C ASP A 94 -7.78 1.99 12.40
N SER A 95 -8.62 3.00 12.52
CA SER A 95 -9.86 2.92 13.30
C SER A 95 -10.88 1.92 12.76
N LYS A 96 -10.73 1.48 11.51
CA LYS A 96 -11.72 0.63 10.80
C LYS A 96 -11.25 -0.80 10.62
N LYS A 97 -9.91 -1.01 10.47
CA LYS A 97 -9.37 -2.33 10.17
C LYS A 97 -7.90 -2.51 10.54
N ILE A 98 -7.53 -3.76 10.69
CA ILE A 98 -6.14 -4.23 10.75
C ILE A 98 -5.85 -4.98 9.46
N VAL A 99 -4.74 -4.67 8.83
CA VAL A 99 -4.31 -5.30 7.59
C VAL A 99 -2.88 -5.82 7.73
N GLY A 100 -2.57 -6.88 7.03
CA GLY A 100 -1.20 -7.34 6.91
C GLY A 100 -0.98 -8.06 5.61
N SER A 101 0.25 -8.01 5.13
CA SER A 101 0.67 -8.76 3.95
C SER A 101 2.12 -9.19 4.07
N ALA A 102 2.42 -10.29 3.41
CA ALA A 102 3.79 -10.72 3.19
C ALA A 102 3.95 -11.21 1.76
N THR A 103 5.07 -10.86 1.15
CA THR A 103 5.45 -11.36 -0.18
C THR A 103 6.88 -11.86 -0.15
N ALA A 104 7.12 -12.95 -0.85
CA ALA A 104 8.46 -13.52 -1.00
C ALA A 104 8.71 -13.88 -2.47
N SER A 105 9.96 -13.73 -2.89
CA SER A 105 10.43 -14.17 -4.21
C SER A 105 11.44 -15.31 -4.01
N PRO A 106 10.96 -16.56 -3.82
CA PRO A 106 11.82 -17.70 -3.46
C PRO A 106 12.79 -18.11 -4.57
N PHE A 107 12.48 -17.74 -5.80
CA PHE A 107 13.31 -17.97 -6.99
C PHE A 107 13.05 -16.91 -8.05
N ALA A 108 13.94 -16.82 -9.04
CA ALA A 108 13.80 -15.85 -10.13
C ALA A 108 12.49 -16.08 -10.91
N GLY A 109 11.66 -15.05 -11.00
CA GLY A 109 10.35 -15.10 -11.65
C GLY A 109 9.24 -15.74 -10.83
N GLY A 110 9.51 -16.17 -9.58
CA GLY A 110 8.50 -16.67 -8.66
C GLY A 110 8.16 -15.65 -7.57
N VAL A 111 6.87 -15.48 -7.28
CA VAL A 111 6.37 -14.65 -6.18
C VAL A 111 5.32 -15.44 -5.42
N LEU A 112 5.43 -15.44 -4.10
CA LEU A 112 4.40 -15.93 -3.19
C LEU A 112 3.91 -14.77 -2.34
N GLY A 113 2.63 -14.74 -2.03
CA GLY A 113 2.03 -13.69 -1.24
C GLY A 113 0.91 -14.20 -0.33
N PHE A 114 0.79 -13.53 0.79
CA PHE A 114 -0.28 -13.70 1.76
C PHE A 114 -0.76 -12.34 2.21
N SER A 115 -2.07 -12.18 2.43
CA SER A 115 -2.61 -10.98 3.07
C SER A 115 -3.83 -11.31 3.91
N PHE A 116 -4.06 -10.47 4.91
CA PHE A 116 -5.26 -10.52 5.72
C PHE A 116 -5.82 -9.12 5.95
N GLU A 117 -7.11 -9.06 6.16
CA GLU A 117 -7.83 -7.86 6.59
C GLU A 117 -8.85 -8.27 7.67
N TYR A 118 -8.82 -7.58 8.80
CA TYR A 118 -9.73 -7.77 9.91
C TYR A 118 -10.39 -6.44 10.29
N PRO A 119 -11.72 -6.29 10.15
CA PRO A 119 -12.45 -5.09 10.54
C PRO A 119 -12.45 -4.92 12.06
N THR A 120 -12.05 -3.73 12.58
CA THR A 120 -11.99 -3.45 14.03
C THR A 120 -13.36 -3.31 14.67
N GLY A 121 -14.40 -2.97 13.89
CA GLY A 121 -15.79 -2.87 14.35
C GLY A 121 -16.55 -4.19 14.41
N GLY A 122 -15.88 -5.31 14.25
CA GLY A 122 -16.48 -6.65 14.11
C GLY A 122 -16.74 -6.99 12.65
N GLY A 123 -16.65 -8.26 12.32
CA GLY A 123 -16.81 -8.77 10.97
C GLY A 123 -15.95 -10.00 10.72
N ALA A 124 -16.04 -10.56 9.52
CA ALA A 124 -15.27 -11.73 9.14
C ALA A 124 -13.83 -11.35 8.78
N LEU A 125 -12.88 -12.16 9.24
CA LEU A 125 -11.50 -12.09 8.79
C LEU A 125 -11.43 -12.46 7.30
N ALA A 126 -10.92 -11.56 6.46
CA ALA A 126 -10.64 -11.83 5.07
C ALA A 126 -9.17 -12.27 4.93
N LEU A 127 -8.96 -13.44 4.37
CA LEU A 127 -7.64 -13.98 4.06
C LEU A 127 -7.47 -14.10 2.57
N SER A 128 -6.28 -13.84 2.08
CA SER A 128 -5.90 -14.23 0.72
C SER A 128 -4.46 -14.70 0.69
N ALA A 129 -4.24 -15.73 -0.11
CA ALA A 129 -2.90 -16.23 -0.41
C ALA A 129 -2.80 -16.48 -1.91
N GLY A 130 -1.60 -16.40 -2.44
CA GLY A 130 -1.41 -16.66 -3.85
C GLY A 130 0.05 -16.67 -4.23
N GLY A 131 0.28 -17.03 -5.46
CA GLY A 131 1.61 -17.02 -6.03
C GLY A 131 1.56 -16.95 -7.53
N SER A 132 2.68 -16.56 -8.10
CA SER A 132 2.89 -16.59 -9.53
C SER A 132 4.28 -17.09 -9.85
N ALA A 133 4.40 -17.74 -10.99
CA ALA A 133 5.68 -18.17 -11.54
C ALA A 133 5.76 -17.76 -13.01
N LEU A 134 6.95 -17.34 -13.43
CA LEU A 134 7.25 -17.02 -14.80
C LEU A 134 7.99 -18.21 -15.45
N ALA A 135 7.45 -18.70 -16.53
CA ALA A 135 8.05 -19.76 -17.36
C ALA A 135 8.25 -19.22 -18.80
N GLY A 136 9.42 -18.67 -19.05
CA GLY A 136 9.73 -17.97 -20.30
C GLY A 136 8.83 -16.72 -20.46
N VAL A 137 7.99 -16.73 -21.52
CA VAL A 137 7.06 -15.62 -21.82
C VAL A 137 5.65 -15.82 -21.22
N THR A 138 5.47 -16.88 -20.45
CA THR A 138 4.18 -17.22 -19.82
C THR A 138 4.29 -17.08 -18.32
N SER A 139 3.38 -16.34 -17.70
CA SER A 139 3.23 -16.32 -16.24
C SER A 139 1.96 -17.08 -15.84
N LEU A 140 2.08 -17.89 -14.80
CA LEU A 140 0.98 -18.59 -14.17
C LEU A 140 0.79 -18.03 -12.77
N GLY A 141 -0.43 -17.72 -12.40
CA GLY A 141 -0.77 -17.22 -11.08
C GLY A 141 -1.95 -18.00 -10.48
N VAL A 142 -1.88 -18.17 -9.18
CA VAL A 142 -2.97 -18.73 -8.37
C VAL A 142 -3.24 -17.77 -7.22
N LYS A 143 -4.52 -17.55 -6.93
CA LYS A 143 -4.96 -16.78 -5.78
C LYS A 143 -6.11 -17.51 -5.11
N THR A 144 -6.03 -17.67 -3.82
CA THR A 144 -7.12 -18.13 -2.98
C THR A 144 -7.50 -17.05 -1.96
N THR A 145 -8.78 -16.99 -1.66
CA THR A 145 -9.34 -16.11 -0.62
C THR A 145 -10.21 -16.95 0.30
N THR A 146 -10.82 -16.35 1.31
CA THR A 146 -11.84 -17.04 2.15
C THR A 146 -13.08 -17.47 1.36
N ALA A 147 -13.32 -16.93 0.17
CA ALA A 147 -14.53 -17.16 -0.61
C ALA A 147 -14.31 -17.90 -1.92
N ALA A 148 -13.12 -17.83 -2.52
CA ALA A 148 -12.90 -18.32 -3.88
C ALA A 148 -11.45 -18.71 -4.17
N LEU A 149 -11.28 -19.61 -5.13
CA LEU A 149 -10.01 -19.91 -5.79
C LEU A 149 -10.02 -19.31 -7.20
N SER A 150 -8.92 -18.67 -7.58
CA SER A 150 -8.73 -18.08 -8.90
C SER A 150 -7.40 -18.51 -9.49
N LEU A 151 -7.41 -18.81 -10.77
CA LEU A 151 -6.24 -19.13 -11.57
C LEU A 151 -6.13 -18.12 -12.70
N VAL A 152 -4.94 -17.72 -13.06
CA VAL A 152 -4.68 -16.84 -14.19
C VAL A 152 -3.42 -17.32 -14.93
N ALA A 153 -3.51 -17.34 -16.25
CA ALA A 153 -2.36 -17.53 -17.12
C ALA A 153 -2.23 -16.31 -18.04
N VAL A 154 -1.04 -15.75 -18.11
CA VAL A 154 -0.75 -14.60 -18.98
C VAL A 154 0.41 -14.95 -19.87
N LYS A 155 0.19 -14.85 -21.18
CA LYS A 155 1.23 -15.08 -22.19
C LYS A 155 1.47 -13.82 -23.00
N LYS A 156 2.74 -13.42 -23.09
CA LYS A 156 3.17 -12.32 -23.95
C LYS A 156 3.58 -12.84 -25.32
N PHE A 157 3.12 -12.17 -26.36
CA PHE A 157 3.45 -12.43 -27.76
C PHE A 157 4.20 -11.21 -28.32
N GLY A 158 5.53 -11.27 -28.28
CA GLY A 158 6.36 -10.13 -28.67
C GLY A 158 6.23 -8.97 -27.69
N LYS A 159 6.31 -7.74 -28.24
CA LYS A 159 6.22 -6.50 -27.45
C LYS A 159 4.79 -5.99 -27.33
N ASP A 160 3.93 -6.33 -28.28
CA ASP A 160 2.70 -5.60 -28.56
C ASP A 160 1.42 -6.41 -28.28
N ALA A 161 1.53 -7.69 -27.91
CA ALA A 161 0.34 -8.48 -27.62
C ALA A 161 0.47 -9.30 -26.32
N THR A 162 -0.62 -9.33 -25.54
CA THR A 162 -0.71 -10.11 -24.30
C THR A 162 -2.07 -10.78 -24.26
N LEU A 163 -2.08 -12.09 -24.05
CA LEU A 163 -3.29 -12.88 -23.76
C LEU A 163 -3.31 -13.24 -22.28
N ALA A 164 -4.39 -12.89 -21.60
CA ALA A 164 -4.69 -13.33 -20.26
C ALA A 164 -5.91 -14.24 -20.28
N VAL A 165 -5.81 -15.39 -19.63
CA VAL A 165 -6.92 -16.33 -19.43
C VAL A 165 -7.07 -16.55 -17.94
N SER A 166 -8.30 -16.50 -17.43
CA SER A 166 -8.58 -16.71 -16.02
C SER A 166 -9.73 -17.69 -15.81
N ALA A 167 -9.68 -18.38 -14.70
CA ALA A 167 -10.76 -19.18 -14.18
C ALA A 167 -10.90 -18.91 -12.68
N SER A 168 -12.12 -18.83 -12.18
CA SER A 168 -12.39 -18.70 -10.76
C SER A 168 -13.58 -19.54 -10.35
N SER A 169 -13.52 -20.09 -9.13
CA SER A 169 -14.60 -20.87 -8.54
C SER A 169 -14.81 -20.42 -7.10
N LYS A 170 -16.05 -20.21 -6.73
CA LYS A 170 -16.45 -19.94 -5.35
C LYS A 170 -16.53 -21.22 -4.56
N TYR A 171 -16.18 -21.20 -3.28
CA TYR A 171 -16.23 -22.40 -2.43
C TYR A 171 -17.66 -22.82 -2.08
N ASP A 172 -18.58 -21.86 -2.04
CA ASP A 172 -20.03 -22.10 -1.83
C ASP A 172 -20.77 -22.56 -3.08
N ALA A 173 -20.17 -22.38 -4.26
CA ALA A 173 -20.73 -22.78 -5.55
C ALA A 173 -19.67 -23.38 -6.50
N PRO A 174 -19.01 -24.50 -6.15
CA PRO A 174 -17.87 -25.02 -6.91
C PRO A 174 -18.27 -25.56 -8.31
N GLY A 175 -19.54 -25.84 -8.52
CA GLY A 175 -20.07 -26.34 -9.82
C GLY A 175 -20.32 -25.25 -10.86
N ALA A 176 -20.12 -23.95 -10.51
CA ALA A 176 -20.35 -22.82 -11.42
C ALA A 176 -19.09 -21.96 -11.57
N PRO A 177 -18.01 -22.46 -12.18
CA PRO A 177 -16.80 -21.69 -12.39
C PRO A 177 -17.03 -20.55 -13.40
N ALA A 178 -16.44 -19.40 -13.11
CA ALA A 178 -16.40 -18.27 -14.03
C ALA A 178 -15.09 -18.30 -14.81
N TYR A 179 -15.16 -18.02 -16.10
CA TYR A 179 -14.00 -17.95 -16.99
C TYR A 179 -13.89 -16.57 -17.60
N GLY A 180 -12.69 -16.13 -17.86
CA GLY A 180 -12.40 -14.87 -18.54
C GLY A 180 -11.23 -15.03 -19.49
N ALA A 181 -11.28 -14.28 -20.60
CA ALA A 181 -10.16 -14.14 -21.51
C ALA A 181 -10.06 -12.65 -21.93
N GLN A 182 -8.85 -12.14 -21.97
CA GLN A 182 -8.56 -10.77 -22.38
C GLN A 182 -7.36 -10.78 -23.32
N LEU A 183 -7.53 -10.21 -24.51
CA LEU A 183 -6.45 -9.95 -25.45
C LEU A 183 -6.18 -8.44 -25.46
N THR A 184 -4.95 -8.06 -25.19
CA THR A 184 -4.49 -6.67 -25.27
C THR A 184 -3.50 -6.58 -26.43
N ILE A 185 -3.73 -5.66 -27.35
CA ILE A 185 -2.86 -5.35 -28.50
C ILE A 185 -2.55 -3.85 -28.38
N GLY A 186 -1.27 -3.48 -28.34
CA GLY A 186 -0.80 -2.11 -28.17
C GLY A 186 0.29 -1.74 -29.15
#